data_270122115ba467210bf4e4d518794296
#
_entry.id   270122115ba467210bf4e4d518794296
#
_cell.length_a   1.000
_cell.length_b   1.000
_cell.length_c   1.000
_cell.angle_alpha   90.00
_cell.angle_beta   90.00
_cell.angle_gamma   90.00
#
_symmetry.space_group_name_H-M   'P 1'
#
loop_
_entity.id
_entity.type
_entity.pdbx_description
1 polymer ?
#
loop_
_entity_poly.entity_id
_entity_poly.type
_entity_poly.pdbx_seq_one_letter_code
_entity_poly.pdbx_strand_id
1 'polypeptide(L)'
;QGADICGEIVAVGDGVDAARIGQRVITDGWLRDPDDPGNMDKTGYYGSERDGGFAEYATTLAVNAVPITSNLSDAELATFSCSYSTAEGMLTRANVTDKDTVLVPGASGGVGGALVQLAKRRGARVIALASEAKHADVAALGPDMILQRAPENLRAALGGEKITVVADVVGGPYWAKLIDILERGGRYTCSGAIAGPMVEFDLRTFYLRDLTFTGSTVIDPQVMQNLVKYIEVGEIKPALAATFPLEKLRDAQAAFIAKRHTGNIVVIP
;
A
#
# COMPACT_ATOMS: atom_id res chain seq x y z
N GLN A 1 17.62 -3.25 5.07
CA GLN A 1 16.19 -2.88 5.14
C GLN A 1 15.92 -1.59 4.35
N GLY A 2 14.62 -1.22 4.21
CA GLY A 2 14.19 -0.07 3.41
C GLY A 2 13.78 -0.50 2.00
N ALA A 3 12.45 -0.64 1.77
CA ALA A 3 11.92 -1.14 0.49
C ALA A 3 11.56 0.00 -0.47
N ASP A 4 11.32 1.18 0.06
CA ASP A 4 10.93 2.38 -0.69
C ASP A 4 12.14 3.28 -0.89
N ILE A 5 12.43 3.65 -2.13
CA ILE A 5 13.56 4.52 -2.45
C ILE A 5 13.09 5.56 -3.47
N CYS A 6 13.48 6.82 -3.23
CA CYS A 6 13.55 7.86 -4.23
C CYS A 6 14.98 8.42 -4.24
N GLY A 7 15.53 8.66 -5.41
CA GLY A 7 16.88 9.21 -5.55
C GLY A 7 17.25 9.46 -6.99
N GLU A 8 18.54 9.77 -7.21
CA GLU A 8 19.09 10.03 -8.52
C GLU A 8 20.05 8.90 -8.94
N ILE A 9 20.02 8.52 -10.20
CA ILE A 9 20.98 7.56 -10.76
C ILE A 9 22.34 8.23 -10.87
N VAL A 10 23.32 7.76 -10.10
CA VAL A 10 24.70 8.31 -10.09
C VAL A 10 25.69 7.46 -10.89
N ALA A 11 25.36 6.19 -11.11
CA ALA A 11 26.17 5.29 -11.93
C ALA A 11 25.27 4.20 -12.55
N VAL A 12 25.72 3.60 -13.63
CA VAL A 12 25.05 2.50 -14.33
C VAL A 12 26.01 1.33 -14.53
N GLY A 13 25.47 0.10 -14.51
CA GLY A 13 26.22 -1.12 -14.83
C GLY A 13 26.29 -1.38 -16.34
N ASP A 14 26.96 -2.49 -16.68
CA ASP A 14 27.15 -2.91 -18.06
C ASP A 14 25.80 -3.13 -18.77
N GLY A 15 25.71 -2.64 -20.01
CA GLY A 15 24.51 -2.79 -20.84
C GLY A 15 23.37 -1.79 -20.53
N VAL A 16 23.54 -0.91 -19.53
CA VAL A 16 22.57 0.15 -19.22
C VAL A 16 23.02 1.47 -19.87
N ASP A 17 22.09 2.17 -20.51
CA ASP A 17 22.34 3.45 -21.15
C ASP A 17 22.85 4.49 -20.14
N ALA A 18 24.06 5.02 -20.38
CA ALA A 18 24.66 6.05 -19.55
C ALA A 18 23.86 7.38 -19.53
N ALA A 19 22.99 7.63 -20.50
CA ALA A 19 22.08 8.78 -20.50
C ALA A 19 21.08 8.77 -19.34
N ARG A 20 20.97 7.65 -18.63
CA ARG A 20 20.15 7.55 -17.42
C ARG A 20 20.78 8.19 -16.18
N ILE A 21 22.09 8.46 -16.19
CA ILE A 21 22.76 9.17 -15.08
C ILE A 21 22.12 10.57 -14.95
N GLY A 22 21.80 10.97 -13.73
CA GLY A 22 21.05 12.19 -13.43
C GLY A 22 19.53 12.04 -13.48
N GLN A 23 18.98 10.88 -13.87
CA GLN A 23 17.55 10.65 -13.80
C GLN A 23 17.10 10.49 -12.36
N ARG A 24 16.04 11.21 -11.99
CA ARG A 24 15.31 11.00 -10.74
C ARG A 24 14.39 9.81 -10.88
N VAL A 25 14.45 8.90 -9.91
CA VAL A 25 13.73 7.63 -9.96
C VAL A 25 13.07 7.30 -8.63
N ILE A 26 11.99 6.54 -8.69
CA ILE A 26 11.46 5.74 -7.57
C ILE A 26 11.69 4.26 -7.89
N THR A 27 11.79 3.41 -6.87
CA THR A 27 12.06 1.99 -7.12
C THR A 27 10.78 1.14 -7.12
N ASP A 28 10.68 0.18 -8.06
CA ASP A 28 9.82 -1.00 -7.88
C ASP A 28 10.56 -1.96 -6.94
N GLY A 29 9.96 -2.26 -5.79
CA GLY A 29 10.56 -3.14 -4.80
C GLY A 29 10.63 -4.62 -5.20
N TRP A 30 9.92 -5.03 -6.26
CA TRP A 30 9.86 -6.43 -6.72
C TRP A 30 10.95 -6.73 -7.74
N LEU A 31 11.99 -7.44 -7.30
CA LEU A 31 13.16 -7.81 -8.09
C LEU A 31 12.88 -9.14 -8.80
N ARG A 32 12.33 -9.06 -10.00
CA ARG A 32 12.02 -10.23 -10.82
C ARG A 32 13.27 -10.73 -11.53
N ASP A 33 13.32 -12.05 -11.79
CA ASP A 33 14.36 -12.63 -12.64
C ASP A 33 14.21 -12.05 -14.07
N PRO A 34 15.23 -11.40 -14.64
CA PRO A 34 15.14 -10.81 -15.97
C PRO A 34 14.89 -11.84 -17.07
N ASP A 35 15.35 -13.08 -16.89
CA ASP A 35 15.22 -14.17 -17.87
C ASP A 35 13.90 -14.93 -17.72
N ASP A 36 13.23 -14.79 -16.55
CA ASP A 36 11.98 -15.50 -16.23
C ASP A 36 11.09 -14.65 -15.32
N PRO A 37 10.66 -13.46 -15.78
CA PRO A 37 9.98 -12.47 -14.92
C PRO A 37 8.61 -12.89 -14.40
N GLY A 38 8.03 -13.94 -14.98
CA GLY A 38 6.78 -14.55 -14.52
C GLY A 38 6.96 -15.58 -13.40
N ASN A 39 8.19 -16.00 -13.11
CA ASN A 39 8.47 -17.01 -12.09
C ASN A 39 8.56 -16.37 -10.71
N MET A 40 7.50 -16.55 -9.95
CA MET A 40 7.37 -15.95 -8.61
C MET A 40 8.36 -16.54 -7.60
N ASP A 41 8.82 -17.78 -7.80
CA ASP A 41 9.78 -18.43 -6.91
C ASP A 41 11.20 -17.83 -7.04
N LYS A 42 11.45 -17.11 -8.14
CA LYS A 42 12.70 -16.37 -8.38
C LYS A 42 12.62 -14.88 -8.06
N THR A 43 11.47 -14.42 -7.57
CA THR A 43 11.26 -13.01 -7.25
C THR A 43 11.76 -12.71 -5.84
N GLY A 44 12.63 -11.72 -5.71
CA GLY A 44 13.06 -11.16 -4.43
C GLY A 44 12.39 -9.82 -4.14
N TYR A 45 12.53 -9.34 -2.91
CA TYR A 45 12.02 -8.04 -2.51
C TYR A 45 13.14 -7.16 -1.94
N TYR A 46 13.14 -5.90 -2.31
CA TYR A 46 14.12 -4.92 -1.88
C TYR A 46 14.04 -4.71 -0.36
N GLY A 47 15.18 -4.77 0.33
CA GLY A 47 15.24 -4.65 1.78
C GLY A 47 14.86 -5.91 2.57
N SER A 48 14.53 -7.01 1.89
CA SER A 48 14.28 -8.35 2.45
C SER A 48 15.28 -9.37 1.91
N GLU A 49 15.09 -9.89 0.69
CA GLU A 49 15.98 -10.85 0.03
C GLU A 49 17.23 -10.18 -0.56
N ARG A 50 17.24 -8.87 -0.67
CA ARG A 50 18.37 -8.05 -1.13
C ARG A 50 18.57 -6.88 -0.18
N ASP A 51 19.73 -6.23 -0.26
CA ASP A 51 20.00 -4.99 0.45
C ASP A 51 18.98 -3.93 0.06
N GLY A 52 18.60 -3.07 1.02
CA GLY A 52 17.57 -2.06 0.85
C GLY A 52 18.10 -0.63 0.87
N GLY A 53 17.17 0.31 0.98
CA GLY A 53 17.39 1.74 0.82
C GLY A 53 17.73 2.52 2.08
N PHE A 54 17.98 1.88 3.24
CA PHE A 54 18.51 2.60 4.40
C PHE A 54 20.03 2.78 4.24
N ALA A 55 20.42 3.58 3.24
CA ALA A 55 21.81 3.80 2.83
C ALA A 55 21.92 5.09 2.01
N GLU A 56 23.12 5.68 1.95
CA GLU A 56 23.45 6.81 1.07
C GLU A 56 23.38 6.42 -0.42
N TYR A 57 23.75 5.18 -0.72
CA TYR A 57 23.71 4.59 -2.07
C TYR A 57 23.11 3.21 -2.04
N ALA A 58 22.36 2.90 -3.07
CA ALA A 58 21.73 1.60 -3.25
C ALA A 58 21.86 1.13 -4.69
N THR A 59 21.86 -0.17 -4.91
CA THR A 59 21.87 -0.75 -6.26
C THR A 59 20.54 -1.44 -6.54
N THR A 60 20.05 -1.30 -7.77
CA THR A 60 18.85 -1.99 -8.22
C THR A 60 18.97 -2.37 -9.68
N LEU A 61 18.08 -3.24 -10.17
CA LEU A 61 17.99 -3.54 -11.59
C LEU A 61 17.54 -2.28 -12.35
N ALA A 62 18.07 -2.06 -13.54
CA ALA A 62 17.74 -0.88 -14.35
C ALA A 62 16.22 -0.75 -14.62
N VAL A 63 15.51 -1.89 -14.77
CA VAL A 63 14.05 -1.94 -14.97
C VAL A 63 13.27 -1.52 -13.73
N ASN A 64 13.85 -1.71 -12.53
CA ASN A 64 13.23 -1.36 -11.25
C ASN A 64 13.47 0.11 -10.84
N ALA A 65 14.42 0.80 -11.47
CA ALA A 65 14.65 2.24 -11.32
C ALA A 65 13.69 2.99 -12.26
N VAL A 66 12.50 3.32 -11.79
CA VAL A 66 11.42 3.89 -12.61
C VAL A 66 11.54 5.42 -12.62
N PRO A 67 11.77 6.06 -13.77
CA PRO A 67 11.88 7.51 -13.87
C PRO A 67 10.59 8.20 -13.43
N ILE A 68 10.74 9.37 -12.78
CA ILE A 68 9.62 10.18 -12.33
C ILE A 68 9.89 11.67 -12.47
N THR A 69 8.91 12.41 -13.00
CA THR A 69 8.93 13.87 -13.12
C THR A 69 7.87 14.47 -12.21
N SER A 70 8.25 15.05 -11.08
CA SER A 70 7.32 15.59 -10.11
C SER A 70 7.92 16.73 -9.31
N ASN A 71 7.07 17.66 -8.86
CA ASN A 71 7.45 18.75 -7.94
C ASN A 71 7.49 18.28 -6.46
N LEU A 72 7.10 17.06 -6.17
CA LEU A 72 7.22 16.50 -4.83
C LEU A 72 8.69 16.32 -4.43
N SER A 73 8.98 16.45 -3.15
CA SER A 73 10.30 16.14 -2.60
C SER A 73 10.63 14.65 -2.69
N ASP A 74 11.92 14.28 -2.60
CA ASP A 74 12.34 12.87 -2.61
C ASP A 74 11.73 12.10 -1.43
N ALA A 75 11.64 12.73 -0.26
CA ALA A 75 10.98 12.14 0.91
C ALA A 75 9.49 11.84 0.68
N GLU A 76 8.77 12.73 -0.01
CA GLU A 76 7.39 12.50 -0.40
C GLU A 76 7.28 11.37 -1.43
N LEU A 77 8.13 11.37 -2.45
CA LEU A 77 8.15 10.33 -3.48
C LEU A 77 8.51 8.95 -2.93
N ALA A 78 9.40 8.87 -1.95
CA ALA A 78 9.74 7.63 -1.28
C ALA A 78 8.56 6.99 -0.50
N THR A 79 7.43 7.69 -0.31
CA THR A 79 6.26 7.11 0.36
C THR A 79 5.39 6.22 -0.54
N PHE A 80 5.64 6.23 -1.86
CA PHE A 80 4.73 5.60 -2.82
C PHE A 80 5.04 4.14 -3.12
N SER A 81 6.29 3.75 -3.22
CA SER A 81 6.71 2.48 -3.83
C SER A 81 6.01 1.26 -3.21
N CYS A 82 6.23 0.97 -1.95
CA CYS A 82 5.64 -0.20 -1.28
C CYS A 82 4.15 0.00 -0.98
N SER A 83 3.79 1.12 -0.34
CA SER A 83 2.44 1.33 0.15
C SER A 83 1.40 1.40 -0.97
N TYR A 84 1.67 2.19 -2.00
CA TYR A 84 0.72 2.40 -3.09
C TYR A 84 0.73 1.25 -4.09
N SER A 85 1.88 0.63 -4.34
CA SER A 85 1.92 -0.54 -5.22
C SER A 85 1.17 -1.73 -4.63
N THR A 86 1.30 -1.96 -3.31
CA THR A 86 0.52 -2.95 -2.58
C THR A 86 -0.98 -2.66 -2.69
N ALA A 87 -1.38 -1.42 -2.41
CA ALA A 87 -2.78 -1.02 -2.47
C ALA A 87 -3.38 -1.16 -3.89
N GLU A 88 -2.65 -0.71 -4.93
CA GLU A 88 -3.10 -0.84 -6.31
C GLU A 88 -3.21 -2.31 -6.74
N GLY A 89 -2.26 -3.14 -6.33
CA GLY A 89 -2.30 -4.58 -6.55
C GLY A 89 -3.52 -5.25 -5.89
N MET A 90 -3.84 -4.89 -4.65
CA MET A 90 -5.02 -5.37 -3.93
C MET A 90 -6.31 -5.00 -4.66
N LEU A 91 -6.47 -3.71 -5.03
CA LEU A 91 -7.67 -3.22 -5.71
C LEU A 91 -7.83 -3.82 -7.11
N THR A 92 -6.72 -4.05 -7.82
CA THR A 92 -6.72 -4.71 -9.14
C THR A 92 -7.14 -6.16 -9.03
N ARG A 93 -6.57 -6.94 -8.10
CA ARG A 93 -6.94 -8.35 -7.89
C ARG A 93 -8.38 -8.52 -7.41
N ALA A 94 -8.87 -7.58 -6.60
CA ALA A 94 -10.28 -7.55 -6.19
C ALA A 94 -11.21 -6.98 -7.26
N ASN A 95 -10.68 -6.55 -8.42
CA ASN A 95 -11.44 -5.97 -9.52
C ASN A 95 -12.37 -4.83 -9.05
N VAL A 96 -11.81 -3.89 -8.28
CA VAL A 96 -12.56 -2.74 -7.74
C VAL A 96 -12.89 -1.73 -8.84
N THR A 97 -14.15 -1.31 -8.89
CA THR A 97 -14.71 -0.36 -9.86
C THR A 97 -15.50 0.75 -9.17
N ASP A 98 -16.06 1.65 -9.94
CA ASP A 98 -16.97 2.74 -9.50
C ASP A 98 -18.31 2.25 -8.92
N LYS A 99 -18.63 0.98 -9.09
CA LYS A 99 -19.85 0.35 -8.55
C LYS A 99 -19.66 -0.20 -7.14
N ASP A 100 -18.45 -0.13 -6.61
CA ASP A 100 -18.10 -0.75 -5.34
C ASP A 100 -18.20 0.22 -4.16
N THR A 101 -18.53 -0.36 -3.02
CA THR A 101 -18.31 0.23 -1.70
C THR A 101 -17.19 -0.53 -1.02
N VAL A 102 -16.06 0.12 -0.83
CA VAL A 102 -14.84 -0.46 -0.28
C VAL A 102 -14.69 -0.09 1.19
N LEU A 103 -14.63 -1.08 2.07
CA LEU A 103 -14.26 -0.88 3.47
C LEU A 103 -12.75 -1.08 3.63
N VAL A 104 -12.07 -0.10 4.25
CA VAL A 104 -10.63 -0.09 4.45
C VAL A 104 -10.29 -0.08 5.94
N PRO A 105 -9.99 -1.23 6.55
CA PRO A 105 -9.42 -1.29 7.90
C PRO A 105 -8.01 -0.71 7.92
N GLY A 106 -7.64 -0.03 9.00
CA GLY A 106 -6.29 0.53 9.17
C GLY A 106 -5.97 1.67 8.21
N ALA A 107 -6.97 2.47 7.82
CA ALA A 107 -6.86 3.55 6.84
C ALA A 107 -5.80 4.63 7.18
N SER A 108 -5.36 4.72 8.42
CA SER A 108 -4.29 5.64 8.84
C SER A 108 -2.86 5.14 8.60
N GLY A 109 -2.67 3.89 8.16
CA GLY A 109 -1.37 3.34 7.77
C GLY A 109 -1.00 3.69 6.33
N GLY A 110 0.24 3.45 5.93
CA GLY A 110 0.70 3.71 4.55
C GLY A 110 -0.17 3.02 3.51
N VAL A 111 -0.31 1.70 3.56
CA VAL A 111 -1.14 0.93 2.62
C VAL A 111 -2.63 1.27 2.76
N GLY A 112 -3.13 1.42 4.00
CA GLY A 112 -4.54 1.77 4.23
C GLY A 112 -4.90 3.14 3.65
N GLY A 113 -4.03 4.13 3.83
CA GLY A 113 -4.21 5.47 3.24
C GLY A 113 -4.12 5.46 1.71
N ALA A 114 -3.23 4.64 1.15
CA ALA A 114 -3.14 4.42 -0.29
C ALA A 114 -4.41 3.75 -0.85
N LEU A 115 -4.95 2.72 -0.15
CA LEU A 115 -6.21 2.07 -0.51
C LEU A 115 -7.37 3.07 -0.57
N VAL A 116 -7.47 3.99 0.39
CA VAL A 116 -8.49 5.05 0.37
C VAL A 116 -8.37 5.88 -0.90
N GLN A 117 -7.20 6.43 -1.18
CA GLN A 117 -7.00 7.32 -2.33
C GLN A 117 -7.19 6.59 -3.67
N LEU A 118 -6.63 5.40 -3.83
CA LEU A 118 -6.70 4.65 -5.07
C LEU A 118 -8.11 4.07 -5.34
N ALA A 119 -8.85 3.68 -4.30
CA ALA A 119 -10.26 3.30 -4.46
C ALA A 119 -11.13 4.52 -4.83
N LYS A 120 -10.90 5.68 -4.22
CA LYS A 120 -11.56 6.94 -4.62
C LYS A 120 -11.23 7.31 -6.07
N ARG A 121 -9.97 7.18 -6.47
CA ARG A 121 -9.55 7.40 -7.86
C ARG A 121 -10.30 6.51 -8.86
N ARG A 122 -10.64 5.28 -8.48
CA ARG A 122 -11.46 4.35 -9.27
C ARG A 122 -12.96 4.70 -9.28
N GLY A 123 -13.37 5.75 -8.57
CA GLY A 123 -14.77 6.16 -8.43
C GLY A 123 -15.55 5.38 -7.37
N ALA A 124 -14.92 4.47 -6.63
CA ALA A 124 -15.59 3.70 -5.60
C ALA A 124 -16.03 4.57 -4.41
N ARG A 125 -17.10 4.15 -3.73
CA ARG A 125 -17.44 4.64 -2.40
C ARG A 125 -16.48 4.04 -1.38
N VAL A 126 -15.88 4.84 -0.50
CA VAL A 126 -14.86 4.38 0.44
C VAL A 126 -15.25 4.67 1.88
N ILE A 127 -15.25 3.64 2.71
CA ILE A 127 -15.46 3.71 4.15
C ILE A 127 -14.17 3.33 4.86
N ALA A 128 -13.63 4.25 5.63
CA ALA A 128 -12.35 4.09 6.33
C ALA A 128 -12.54 3.72 7.80
N LEU A 129 -11.79 2.75 8.31
CA LEU A 129 -11.72 2.49 9.75
C LEU A 129 -10.41 3.02 10.32
N ALA A 130 -10.49 3.95 11.28
CA ALA A 130 -9.35 4.55 11.94
C ALA A 130 -9.64 4.86 13.40
N SER A 131 -8.60 5.04 14.24
CA SER A 131 -8.79 5.56 15.59
C SER A 131 -9.22 7.02 15.52
N GLU A 132 -10.03 7.47 16.49
CA GLU A 132 -10.58 8.83 16.55
C GLU A 132 -9.49 9.90 16.43
N ALA A 133 -8.38 9.72 17.14
CA ALA A 133 -7.25 10.63 17.11
C ALA A 133 -6.64 10.86 15.71
N LYS A 134 -6.96 9.99 14.73
CA LYS A 134 -6.45 10.06 13.34
C LYS A 134 -7.55 10.38 12.32
N HIS A 135 -8.77 10.65 12.76
CA HIS A 135 -9.89 10.93 11.85
C HIS A 135 -9.63 12.15 10.96
N ALA A 136 -9.02 13.21 11.52
CA ALA A 136 -8.70 14.42 10.74
C ALA A 136 -7.70 14.13 9.60
N ASP A 137 -6.65 13.37 9.89
CA ASP A 137 -5.65 12.97 8.89
C ASP A 137 -6.25 12.07 7.82
N VAL A 138 -7.08 11.09 8.24
CA VAL A 138 -7.75 10.16 7.31
C VAL A 138 -8.80 10.91 6.46
N ALA A 139 -9.48 11.92 7.02
CA ALA A 139 -10.42 12.74 6.25
C ALA A 139 -9.74 13.46 5.08
N ALA A 140 -8.49 13.89 5.26
CA ALA A 140 -7.70 14.53 4.21
C ALA A 140 -7.39 13.60 3.01
N LEU A 141 -7.52 12.27 3.17
CA LEU A 141 -7.38 11.28 2.09
C LEU A 141 -8.64 11.13 1.24
N GLY A 142 -9.77 11.73 1.66
CA GLY A 142 -11.02 11.80 0.90
C GLY A 142 -11.94 10.58 0.95
N PRO A 143 -12.02 9.78 2.03
CA PRO A 143 -13.04 8.75 2.15
C PRO A 143 -14.44 9.38 2.26
N ASP A 144 -15.47 8.63 1.89
CA ASP A 144 -16.86 9.10 2.00
C ASP A 144 -17.42 8.97 3.42
N MET A 145 -16.86 8.07 4.23
CA MET A 145 -17.22 7.86 5.63
C MET A 145 -15.99 7.42 6.43
N ILE A 146 -15.91 7.87 7.67
CA ILE A 146 -14.89 7.40 8.62
C ILE A 146 -15.61 6.86 9.86
N LEU A 147 -15.25 5.64 10.25
CA LEU A 147 -15.74 4.98 11.45
C LEU A 147 -14.58 4.69 12.41
N GLN A 148 -14.91 4.43 13.66
CA GLN A 148 -13.95 3.94 14.66
C GLN A 148 -13.22 2.69 14.16
N ARG A 149 -11.97 2.51 14.56
CA ARG A 149 -11.08 1.43 14.11
C ARG A 149 -11.69 0.02 14.22
N ALA A 150 -12.44 -0.23 15.29
CA ALA A 150 -13.05 -1.52 15.56
C ALA A 150 -14.36 -1.31 16.38
N PRO A 151 -15.43 -0.80 15.76
CA PRO A 151 -16.69 -0.63 16.46
C PRO A 151 -17.22 -1.97 16.93
N GLU A 152 -17.83 -2.00 18.12
CA GLU A 152 -18.37 -3.21 18.71
C GLU A 152 -19.41 -3.87 17.78
N ASN A 153 -20.29 -3.06 17.22
CA ASN A 153 -21.26 -3.47 16.19
C ASN A 153 -20.98 -2.74 14.89
N LEU A 154 -20.17 -3.37 14.01
CA LEU A 154 -19.80 -2.80 12.72
C LEU A 154 -21.01 -2.60 11.80
N ARG A 155 -21.95 -3.53 11.79
CA ARG A 155 -23.17 -3.46 10.95
C ARG A 155 -24.05 -2.26 11.33
N ALA A 156 -24.22 -2.01 12.63
CA ALA A 156 -24.95 -0.83 13.11
C ALA A 156 -24.18 0.48 12.78
N ALA A 157 -22.86 0.50 12.95
CA ALA A 157 -22.03 1.67 12.64
C ALA A 157 -22.04 2.02 11.15
N LEU A 158 -22.20 1.03 10.26
CA LEU A 158 -22.34 1.22 8.82
C LEU A 158 -23.67 1.86 8.41
N GLY A 159 -24.71 1.88 9.27
CA GLY A 159 -25.94 2.60 9.00
C GLY A 159 -26.70 2.15 7.75
N GLY A 160 -26.54 0.86 7.33
CA GLY A 160 -27.19 0.31 6.13
C GLY A 160 -26.32 0.37 4.86
N GLU A 161 -25.09 0.83 4.94
CA GLU A 161 -24.12 0.75 3.83
C GLU A 161 -23.88 -0.69 3.39
N LYS A 162 -23.88 -0.93 2.08
CA LYS A 162 -23.68 -2.25 1.47
C LYS A 162 -22.22 -2.40 1.06
N ILE A 163 -21.49 -3.21 1.79
CA ILE A 163 -20.06 -3.41 1.54
C ILE A 163 -19.85 -4.49 0.48
N THR A 164 -19.32 -4.14 -0.65
CA THR A 164 -19.01 -5.07 -1.75
C THR A 164 -17.55 -5.53 -1.71
N VAL A 165 -16.64 -4.74 -1.15
CA VAL A 165 -15.22 -5.08 -1.02
C VAL A 165 -14.70 -4.73 0.37
N VAL A 166 -13.92 -5.63 0.96
CA VAL A 166 -13.03 -5.33 2.10
C VAL A 166 -11.59 -5.44 1.63
N ALA A 167 -10.82 -4.37 1.78
CA ALA A 167 -9.40 -4.33 1.46
C ALA A 167 -8.60 -4.22 2.77
N ASP A 168 -8.04 -5.34 3.23
CA ASP A 168 -7.53 -5.52 4.59
C ASP A 168 -6.01 -5.74 4.63
N VAL A 169 -5.35 -5.03 5.53
CA VAL A 169 -3.94 -5.23 5.89
C VAL A 169 -3.77 -5.41 7.40
N VAL A 170 -4.88 -5.58 8.12
CA VAL A 170 -4.91 -5.64 9.58
C VAL A 170 -5.06 -7.08 10.08
N GLY A 171 -6.00 -7.85 9.54
CA GLY A 171 -6.28 -9.20 10.01
C GLY A 171 -6.71 -9.26 11.48
N GLY A 172 -6.33 -10.35 12.17
CA GLY A 172 -6.50 -10.53 13.61
C GLY A 172 -7.95 -10.76 14.05
N PRO A 173 -8.27 -10.56 15.34
CA PRO A 173 -9.57 -10.98 15.92
C PRO A 173 -10.79 -10.26 15.34
N TYR A 174 -10.59 -9.08 14.73
CA TYR A 174 -11.70 -8.32 14.15
C TYR A 174 -12.11 -8.83 12.76
N TRP A 175 -11.30 -9.69 12.14
CA TRP A 175 -11.44 -10.20 10.78
C TRP A 175 -12.83 -10.80 10.50
N ALA A 176 -13.35 -11.63 11.40
CA ALA A 176 -14.67 -12.28 11.23
C ALA A 176 -15.80 -11.25 11.04
N LYS A 177 -15.75 -10.11 11.76
CA LYS A 177 -16.72 -9.02 11.60
C LYS A 177 -16.60 -8.33 10.24
N LEU A 178 -15.39 -8.26 9.67
CA LEU A 178 -15.16 -7.72 8.32
C LEU A 178 -15.76 -8.63 7.24
N ILE A 179 -15.71 -9.94 7.44
CA ILE A 179 -16.31 -10.89 6.49
C ILE A 179 -17.84 -10.91 6.61
N ASP A 180 -18.36 -10.78 7.84
CA ASP A 180 -19.81 -10.84 8.09
C ASP A 180 -20.57 -9.69 7.39
N ILE A 181 -19.98 -8.53 7.23
CA ILE A 181 -20.65 -7.37 6.61
C ILE A 181 -20.61 -7.36 5.09
N LEU A 182 -19.82 -8.23 4.43
CA LEU A 182 -19.79 -8.29 2.98
C LEU A 182 -21.17 -8.64 2.42
N GLU A 183 -21.57 -8.04 1.32
CA GLU A 183 -22.75 -8.44 0.55
C GLU A 183 -22.54 -9.82 -0.09
N ARG A 184 -23.62 -10.48 -0.55
CA ARG A 184 -23.51 -11.68 -1.40
C ARG A 184 -22.70 -11.35 -2.66
N GLY A 185 -21.77 -12.22 -3.03
CA GLY A 185 -20.82 -11.98 -4.13
C GLY A 185 -19.73 -10.97 -3.77
N GLY A 186 -19.66 -10.58 -2.49
CA GLY A 186 -18.64 -9.64 -2.02
C GLY A 186 -17.21 -10.20 -2.09
N ARG A 187 -16.24 -9.33 -2.07
CA ARG A 187 -14.81 -9.66 -2.26
C ARG A 187 -13.99 -9.19 -1.06
N TYR A 188 -13.10 -10.06 -0.61
CA TYR A 188 -12.10 -9.74 0.39
C TYR A 188 -10.72 -9.83 -0.25
N THR A 189 -9.89 -8.80 -0.06
CA THR A 189 -8.49 -8.80 -0.52
C THR A 189 -7.56 -8.47 0.64
N CYS A 190 -6.45 -9.20 0.76
CA CYS A 190 -5.53 -9.10 1.88
C CYS A 190 -4.07 -9.04 1.39
N SER A 191 -3.29 -8.14 2.01
CA SER A 191 -1.84 -8.03 1.82
C SER A 191 -1.09 -7.79 3.11
N GLY A 192 -1.65 -8.15 4.24
CA GLY A 192 -1.01 -8.00 5.55
C GLY A 192 -1.91 -8.44 6.69
N ALA A 193 -1.32 -8.69 7.85
CA ALA A 193 -2.02 -9.17 9.03
C ALA A 193 -1.35 -8.66 10.32
N ILE A 194 -1.23 -7.32 10.44
CA ILE A 194 -0.47 -6.69 11.53
C ILE A 194 -1.06 -6.95 12.93
N ALA A 195 -2.36 -7.25 13.02
CA ALA A 195 -3.04 -7.60 14.27
C ALA A 195 -3.07 -9.12 14.54
N GLY A 196 -2.48 -9.92 13.66
CA GLY A 196 -2.34 -11.37 13.78
C GLY A 196 -2.76 -12.10 12.50
N PRO A 197 -1.99 -13.15 12.09
CA PRO A 197 -2.25 -13.85 10.84
C PRO A 197 -3.26 -14.98 10.97
N MET A 198 -3.54 -15.46 12.19
CA MET A 198 -4.43 -16.60 12.41
C MET A 198 -5.86 -16.13 12.64
N VAL A 199 -6.78 -16.66 11.84
CA VAL A 199 -8.21 -16.35 11.90
C VAL A 199 -9.05 -17.63 11.85
N GLU A 200 -10.17 -17.65 12.58
CA GLU A 200 -11.17 -18.71 12.47
C GLU A 200 -12.22 -18.33 11.44
N PHE A 201 -12.64 -19.31 10.64
CA PHE A 201 -13.59 -19.07 9.57
C PHE A 201 -14.62 -20.20 9.39
N ASP A 202 -15.90 -19.83 9.38
CA ASP A 202 -16.97 -20.73 8.99
C ASP A 202 -17.11 -20.75 7.46
N LEU A 203 -16.71 -21.88 6.86
CA LEU A 203 -16.78 -22.05 5.40
C LEU A 203 -18.20 -21.90 4.83
N ARG A 204 -19.26 -22.08 5.63
CA ARG A 204 -20.63 -21.84 5.18
C ARG A 204 -20.85 -20.37 4.84
N THR A 205 -20.28 -19.44 5.62
CA THR A 205 -20.30 -18.01 5.30
C THR A 205 -19.70 -17.72 3.94
N PHE A 206 -18.63 -18.42 3.58
CA PHE A 206 -17.95 -18.26 2.29
C PHE A 206 -18.80 -18.74 1.11
N TYR A 207 -19.14 -20.05 1.11
CA TYR A 207 -19.77 -20.63 -0.09
C TYR A 207 -21.27 -20.29 -0.20
N LEU A 208 -22.02 -20.14 0.91
CA LEU A 208 -23.44 -19.77 0.85
C LEU A 208 -23.67 -18.31 0.44
N ARG A 209 -22.65 -17.48 0.49
CA ARG A 209 -22.71 -16.06 0.10
C ARG A 209 -21.90 -15.76 -1.16
N ASP A 210 -21.39 -16.78 -1.84
CA ASP A 210 -20.61 -16.65 -3.08
C ASP A 210 -19.45 -15.63 -2.94
N LEU A 211 -18.74 -15.63 -1.78
CA LEU A 211 -17.65 -14.68 -1.54
C LEU A 211 -16.39 -15.05 -2.33
N THR A 212 -15.62 -14.05 -2.68
CA THR A 212 -14.29 -14.22 -3.29
C THR A 212 -13.22 -13.68 -2.38
N PHE A 213 -12.18 -14.48 -2.10
CA PHE A 213 -11.02 -14.07 -1.33
C PHE A 213 -9.76 -14.06 -2.21
N THR A 214 -9.01 -12.97 -2.14
CA THR A 214 -7.77 -12.80 -2.88
C THR A 214 -6.62 -12.42 -1.97
N GLY A 215 -5.50 -13.16 -2.04
CA GLY A 215 -4.22 -12.72 -1.51
C GLY A 215 -3.52 -11.81 -2.52
N SER A 216 -2.81 -10.79 -2.03
CA SER A 216 -2.05 -9.89 -2.87
C SER A 216 -0.66 -9.68 -2.29
N THR A 217 0.38 -10.10 -3.01
CA THR A 217 1.79 -9.92 -2.64
C THR A 217 2.54 -9.32 -3.81
N VAL A 218 3.00 -10.13 -4.77
CA VAL A 218 3.74 -9.63 -5.93
C VAL A 218 2.78 -8.96 -6.90
N ILE A 219 3.09 -7.74 -7.27
CA ILE A 219 2.28 -6.93 -8.17
C ILE A 219 2.68 -7.14 -9.64
N ASP A 220 1.77 -6.82 -10.55
CA ASP A 220 2.10 -6.72 -11.96
C ASP A 220 3.08 -5.54 -12.20
N PRO A 221 4.10 -5.67 -13.07
CA PRO A 221 5.01 -4.57 -13.41
C PRO A 221 4.30 -3.29 -13.90
N GLN A 222 3.14 -3.42 -14.51
CA GLN A 222 2.34 -2.29 -14.96
C GLN A 222 1.84 -1.40 -13.82
N VAL A 223 1.74 -1.94 -12.62
CA VAL A 223 1.29 -1.19 -11.42
C VAL A 223 2.19 0.01 -11.15
N MET A 224 3.50 -0.19 -11.14
CA MET A 224 4.44 0.94 -10.88
C MET A 224 4.37 2.01 -11.97
N GLN A 225 4.26 1.60 -13.24
CA GLN A 225 4.10 2.54 -14.35
C GLN A 225 2.79 3.35 -14.26
N ASN A 226 1.72 2.72 -13.79
CA ASN A 226 0.46 3.42 -13.56
C ASN A 226 0.58 4.41 -12.39
N LEU A 227 1.22 4.01 -11.29
CA LEU A 227 1.42 4.87 -10.12
C LEU A 227 2.23 6.12 -10.48
N VAL A 228 3.32 5.98 -11.26
CA VAL A 228 4.09 7.14 -11.74
C VAL A 228 3.17 8.14 -12.44
N LYS A 229 2.32 7.68 -13.37
CA LYS A 229 1.36 8.55 -14.05
C LYS A 229 0.42 9.26 -13.06
N TYR A 230 -0.12 8.54 -12.07
CA TYR A 230 -1.04 9.13 -11.07
C TYR A 230 -0.35 10.18 -10.19
N ILE A 231 0.94 9.95 -9.86
CA ILE A 231 1.77 10.90 -9.11
C ILE A 231 2.05 12.16 -9.95
N GLU A 232 2.48 11.99 -11.20
CA GLU A 232 2.86 13.09 -12.10
C GLU A 232 1.70 14.02 -12.41
N VAL A 233 0.48 13.50 -12.52
CA VAL A 233 -0.74 14.30 -12.73
C VAL A 233 -1.43 14.75 -11.43
N GLY A 234 -0.87 14.37 -10.25
CA GLY A 234 -1.38 14.79 -8.94
C GLY A 234 -2.69 14.14 -8.50
N GLU A 235 -3.05 12.98 -9.06
CA GLU A 235 -4.26 12.23 -8.68
C GLU A 235 -4.17 11.55 -7.32
N ILE A 236 -2.96 11.29 -6.84
CA ILE A 236 -2.66 10.73 -5.52
C ILE A 236 -1.63 11.60 -4.80
N LYS A 237 -1.73 11.66 -3.48
CA LYS A 237 -0.90 12.51 -2.64
C LYS A 237 0.02 11.67 -1.73
N PRO A 238 1.25 12.14 -1.45
CA PRO A 238 2.15 11.44 -0.54
C PRO A 238 1.58 11.39 0.87
N ALA A 239 1.79 10.28 1.58
CA ALA A 239 1.42 10.13 2.97
C ALA A 239 2.67 10.21 3.87
N LEU A 240 3.41 11.33 3.79
CA LEU A 240 4.62 11.58 4.58
C LEU A 240 4.24 12.10 5.97
N ALA A 241 4.59 11.35 7.02
CA ALA A 241 4.33 11.73 8.41
C ALA A 241 5.51 12.45 9.05
N ALA A 242 6.73 11.97 8.82
CA ALA A 242 7.95 12.53 9.37
C ALA A 242 9.18 12.09 8.58
N THR A 243 10.26 12.84 8.71
CA THR A 243 11.59 12.48 8.20
C THR A 243 12.59 12.38 9.34
N PHE A 244 13.55 11.50 9.21
CA PHE A 244 14.69 11.34 10.12
C PHE A 244 15.97 11.23 9.33
N PRO A 245 17.10 11.79 9.79
CA PRO A 245 18.40 11.54 9.17
C PRO A 245 18.81 10.06 9.36
N LEU A 246 19.61 9.53 8.44
CA LEU A 246 20.02 8.11 8.42
C LEU A 246 20.71 7.69 9.73
N GLU A 247 21.50 8.55 10.35
CA GLU A 247 22.18 8.29 11.62
C GLU A 247 21.18 8.08 12.78
N LYS A 248 19.94 8.55 12.62
CA LYS A 248 18.85 8.38 13.58
C LYS A 248 17.85 7.29 13.18
N LEU A 249 18.28 6.31 12.37
CA LEU A 249 17.43 5.21 11.92
C LEU A 249 16.71 4.49 13.08
N ARG A 250 17.38 4.30 14.22
CA ARG A 250 16.76 3.68 15.41
C ARG A 250 15.60 4.50 15.95
N ASP A 251 15.71 5.82 15.95
CA ASP A 251 14.64 6.71 16.40
C ASP A 251 13.45 6.67 15.43
N ALA A 252 13.73 6.64 14.12
CA ALA A 252 12.73 6.47 13.08
C ALA A 252 11.96 5.14 13.24
N GLN A 253 12.66 4.05 13.49
CA GLN A 253 12.05 2.73 13.73
C GLN A 253 11.22 2.72 15.01
N ALA A 254 11.71 3.34 16.10
CA ALA A 254 10.96 3.47 17.35
C ALA A 254 9.67 4.29 17.16
N ALA A 255 9.74 5.40 16.42
CA ALA A 255 8.58 6.22 16.08
C ALA A 255 7.57 5.42 15.22
N PHE A 256 8.06 4.63 14.26
CA PHE A 256 7.21 3.76 13.43
C PHE A 256 6.49 2.68 14.26
N ILE A 257 7.19 2.02 15.19
CA ILE A 257 6.63 1.00 16.08
C ILE A 257 5.57 1.59 17.03
N ALA A 258 5.78 2.83 17.50
CA ALA A 258 4.83 3.52 18.38
C ALA A 258 3.46 3.80 17.71
N LYS A 259 3.35 3.73 16.38
CA LYS A 259 2.11 3.87 15.59
C LYS A 259 1.28 5.13 15.89
N ARG A 260 1.93 6.22 16.31
CA ARG A 260 1.27 7.50 16.61
C ARG A 260 1.05 8.36 15.36
N HIS A 261 1.80 8.14 14.30
CA HIS A 261 1.74 8.84 13.02
C HIS A 261 0.63 8.28 12.11
N THR A 262 0.28 9.06 11.09
CA THR A 262 -0.53 8.65 9.94
C THR A 262 0.36 8.65 8.70
N GLY A 263 0.32 7.58 7.90
CA GLY A 263 1.18 7.44 6.71
C GLY A 263 2.54 6.82 7.01
N ASN A 264 3.58 7.28 6.29
CA ASN A 264 4.93 6.71 6.26
C ASN A 264 5.96 7.62 6.97
N ILE A 265 7.01 7.01 7.50
CA ILE A 265 8.20 7.69 8.01
C ILE A 265 9.34 7.43 7.02
N VAL A 266 10.04 8.48 6.64
CA VAL A 266 11.15 8.41 5.67
C VAL A 266 12.47 8.75 6.34
N VAL A 267 13.52 8.00 5.97
CA VAL A 267 14.90 8.23 6.40
C VAL A 267 15.63 8.92 5.26
N ILE A 268 16.37 9.97 5.57
CA ILE A 268 17.14 10.77 4.61
C ILE A 268 18.63 10.59 4.92
N PRO A 269 19.45 10.15 3.97
CA PRO A 269 20.90 10.04 4.08
C PRO A 269 21.59 11.36 4.37
#